data_f19fbacb8353d2c1224997aad61df66f
#
_entry.id   f19fbacb8353d2c1224997aad61df66f
#
_cell.length_a   1.000
_cell.length_b   1.000
_cell.length_c   1.000
_cell.angle_alpha   90.00
_cell.angle_beta   90.00
_cell.angle_gamma   90.00
#
_symmetry.space_group_name_H-M   'P 1'
#
loop_
_entity.id
_entity.type
_entity.pdbx_description
1 polymer ?
#
loop_
_entity_poly.entity_id
_entity_poly.type
_entity_poly.pdbx_seq_one_letter_code
_entity_poly.pdbx_strand_id
1 'polypeptide(L)' 'MLIRFMKEDFTVCQISDLQQVDLDMPYCFLAKTAHELSLVCRSEDVPEKALKREDGWQAFYIE' A
#
# COMPACT_ATOMS: atom_id res chain seq x y z
N MET A 1 21.06 -0.77 15.88
CA MET A 1 19.78 -0.67 15.17
C MET A 1 19.74 0.62 14.38
N LEU A 2 19.50 0.51 13.09
CA LEU A 2 19.39 1.67 12.20
C LEU A 2 18.00 1.75 11.63
N ILE A 3 17.48 2.98 11.55
CA ILE A 3 16.21 3.24 10.90
C ILE A 3 16.50 3.87 9.56
N ARG A 4 15.92 3.30 8.51
CA ARG A 4 16.06 3.80 7.14
C ARG A 4 14.71 4.26 6.64
N PHE A 5 14.62 5.53 6.30
CA PHE A 5 13.40 6.06 5.69
C PHE A 5 13.42 5.78 4.19
N MET A 6 12.27 5.36 3.70
CA MET A 6 12.11 5.09 2.28
C MET A 6 11.80 6.39 1.55
N LYS A 7 12.30 6.50 0.33
CA LYS A 7 12.11 7.72 -0.48
C LYS A 7 10.73 7.80 -1.11
N GLU A 8 10.10 6.66 -1.27
CA GLU A 8 8.82 6.59 -1.96
C GLU A 8 7.70 7.15 -1.09
N ASP A 9 6.71 7.73 -1.75
CA ASP A 9 5.46 8.08 -1.09
C ASP A 9 4.53 6.88 -1.11
N PHE A 10 3.84 6.66 -0.01
CA PHE A 10 2.95 5.52 0.14
C PHE A 10 1.50 5.95 0.28
N THR A 11 0.63 5.08 -0.12
CA THR A 11 -0.81 5.28 -0.07
C THR A 11 -1.45 4.08 0.61
N VAL A 12 -2.40 4.36 1.48
CA VAL A 12 -3.28 3.35 2.06
C VAL A 12 -4.60 3.45 1.33
N CYS A 13 -5.07 2.36 0.75
CA CYS A 13 -6.33 2.38 0.04
C CYS A 13 -7.13 1.12 0.31
N GLN A 14 -8.41 1.19 -0.01
CA GLN A 14 -9.32 0.05 0.08
C GLN A 14 -9.54 -0.48 -1.33
N ILE A 15 -9.53 -1.79 -1.47
CA ILE A 15 -9.82 -2.44 -2.75
C ILE A 15 -10.97 -3.42 -2.55
N SER A 16 -11.68 -3.71 -3.63
CA SER A 16 -12.82 -4.62 -3.57
C SER A 16 -12.45 -6.06 -3.91
N ASP A 17 -11.31 -6.29 -4.54
CA ASP A 17 -10.95 -7.57 -5.09
C ASP A 17 -9.44 -7.71 -5.18
N LEU A 18 -8.93 -8.89 -4.80
CA LEU A 18 -7.50 -9.19 -4.93
C LEU A 18 -7.00 -9.15 -6.36
N GLN A 19 -7.89 -9.31 -7.34
CA GLN A 19 -7.49 -9.23 -8.74
C GLN A 19 -7.01 -7.83 -9.13
N GLN A 20 -7.32 -6.83 -8.33
CA GLN A 20 -6.84 -5.47 -8.56
C GLN A 20 -5.36 -5.30 -8.17
N VAL A 21 -4.80 -6.27 -7.47
CA VAL A 21 -3.44 -6.16 -6.96
C VAL A 21 -2.46 -6.79 -7.93
N ASP A 22 -1.45 -6.02 -8.31
CA ASP A 22 -0.33 -6.53 -9.09
C ASP A 22 0.79 -6.87 -8.11
N LEU A 23 1.00 -8.16 -7.89
CA LEU A 23 2.02 -8.60 -6.94
C LEU A 23 3.45 -8.33 -7.41
N ASP A 24 3.62 -7.89 -8.65
CA ASP A 24 4.93 -7.48 -9.14
C ASP A 24 5.32 -6.07 -8.69
N MET A 25 4.38 -5.32 -8.08
CA MET A 25 4.74 -4.02 -7.54
C MET A 25 5.78 -4.18 -6.42
N PRO A 26 6.72 -3.24 -6.27
CA PRO A 26 7.85 -3.43 -5.34
C PRO A 26 7.44 -3.49 -3.87
N TYR A 27 6.36 -2.82 -3.49
CA TYR A 27 5.88 -2.83 -2.12
C TYR A 27 4.39 -3.07 -2.12
N CYS A 28 3.98 -4.17 -1.52
CA CYS A 28 2.58 -4.58 -1.50
C CYS A 28 2.26 -5.16 -0.13
N PHE A 29 1.51 -4.44 0.66
CA PHE A 29 1.06 -4.88 1.97
C PHE A 29 -0.45 -5.00 1.95
N LEU A 30 -0.95 -6.19 2.23
CA LEU A 30 -2.38 -6.46 2.21
C LEU A 30 -2.87 -6.75 3.62
N ALA A 31 -4.01 -6.18 3.95
CA ALA A 31 -4.68 -6.44 5.22
C ALA A 31 -6.14 -6.74 4.96
N LYS A 32 -6.58 -7.89 5.43
CA LYS A 32 -7.96 -8.31 5.24
C LYS A 32 -8.65 -8.49 6.59
N THR A 33 -9.81 -7.89 6.72
CA THR A 33 -10.68 -8.09 7.88
C THR A 33 -12.03 -8.63 7.40
N ALA A 34 -12.96 -8.84 8.33
CA ALA A 34 -14.31 -9.22 7.96
C ALA A 34 -15.03 -8.15 7.16
N HIS A 35 -14.55 -6.92 7.21
CA HIS A 35 -15.26 -5.76 6.67
C HIS A 35 -14.58 -5.11 5.49
N GLU A 36 -13.29 -5.32 5.30
CA GLU A 36 -12.58 -4.64 4.23
C GLU A 36 -11.30 -5.35 3.81
N LEU A 37 -10.83 -5.00 2.65
CA LEU A 37 -9.55 -5.42 2.12
C LEU A 37 -8.76 -4.16 1.82
N SER A 38 -7.62 -4.01 2.46
CA SER A 38 -6.79 -2.81 2.34
C SER A 38 -5.47 -3.13 1.70
N LEU A 39 -4.95 -2.16 0.96
CA LEU A 39 -3.66 -2.26 0.28
C LEU A 39 -2.82 -1.05 0.66
N VAL A 40 -1.57 -1.30 1.01
CA VAL A 40 -0.57 -0.26 1.17
C VAL A 40 0.50 -0.48 0.12
N CYS A 41 0.73 0.52 -0.69
CA CYS A 41 1.71 0.46 -1.77
C CYS A 41 2.22 1.86 -2.08
N ARG A 42 3.18 1.96 -3.01
CA ARG A 42 3.62 3.27 -3.48
C ARG A 42 2.44 3.99 -4.11
N SER A 43 2.41 5.30 -3.94
CA SER A 43 1.29 6.09 -4.47
C SER A 43 1.12 5.94 -5.99
N GLU A 44 2.22 5.75 -6.71
CA GLU A 44 2.17 5.56 -8.16
C GLU A 44 1.64 4.18 -8.58
N ASP A 45 1.56 3.24 -7.65
CA ASP A 45 1.12 1.87 -7.95
C ASP A 45 -0.32 1.59 -7.53
N VAL A 46 -1.04 2.59 -7.02
CA VAL A 46 -2.41 2.42 -6.57
C VAL A 46 -3.30 2.00 -7.73
N PRO A 47 -4.09 0.93 -7.59
CA PRO A 47 -4.99 0.50 -8.66
C PRO A 47 -6.00 1.58 -9.01
N GLU A 48 -6.34 1.67 -10.28
CA GLU A 48 -7.28 2.66 -10.79
C GLU A 48 -8.64 2.60 -10.09
N LYS A 49 -9.06 1.40 -9.77
CA LYS A 49 -10.38 1.15 -9.16
C LYS A 49 -10.35 1.15 -7.65
N ALA A 50 -9.23 1.56 -7.04
CA ALA A 50 -9.15 1.60 -5.61
C ALA A 50 -10.21 2.53 -5.03
N LEU A 51 -10.78 2.10 -3.90
CA LEU A 51 -11.74 2.88 -3.15
C LEU A 51 -10.99 3.58 -2.03
N LYS A 52 -11.47 4.72 -1.57
CA LYS A 52 -10.93 5.39 -0.38
C LYS A 52 -9.41 5.32 -0.30
N ARG A 53 -8.75 6.29 -0.85
CA ARG A 53 -7.29 6.33 -0.76
C ARG A 53 -6.83 7.46 0.13
N GLU A 54 -5.79 7.19 0.91
CA GLU A 54 -5.12 8.20 1.70
C GLU A 54 -3.67 8.25 1.27
N ASP A 55 -3.25 9.38 0.74
CA ASP A 55 -1.89 9.60 0.28
C ASP A 55 -1.05 10.26 1.37
N GLY A 56 0.23 10.41 1.11
CA GLY A 56 1.10 11.18 1.99
C GLY A 56 1.69 10.39 3.14
N TRP A 57 1.71 9.07 3.05
CA TRP A 57 2.34 8.23 4.06
C TRP A 57 3.81 8.04 3.73
N GLN A 58 4.61 7.99 4.78
CA GLN A 58 6.04 7.71 4.67
C GLN A 58 6.34 6.41 5.38
N ALA A 59 7.22 5.61 4.82
CA ALA A 59 7.57 4.32 5.37
C ALA A 59 9.04 4.29 5.80
N PHE A 60 9.35 3.43 6.75
CA PHE A 60 10.72 3.18 7.15
C PHE A 60 10.88 1.70 7.46
N TYR A 61 12.13 1.26 7.46
CA TYR A 61 12.45 -0.09 7.90
C TYR A 61 13.64 -0.05 8.87
N ILE A 62 13.77 -1.11 9.63
CA ILE A 62 14.80 -1.23 10.65
C ILE A 62 15.83 -2.25 10.20
N GLU A 63 17.09 -1.84 10.23
CA GLU A 63 18.21 -2.74 9.96
C GLU A 63 18.81 -3.28 11.24
#